data_fa75d755f2038bdd940bef7fe958f9d6
#
_entry.id   fa75d755f2038bdd940bef7fe958f9d6
#
_cell.length_a   1.000
_cell.length_b   1.000
_cell.length_c   1.000
_cell.angle_alpha   90.00
_cell.angle_beta   90.00
_cell.angle_gamma   90.00
#
_symmetry.space_group_name_H-M   'P 1'
#
loop_
_entity.id
_entity.type
_entity.pdbx_description
1 polymer ?
#
loop_
_entity_poly.entity_id
_entity_poly.type
_entity_poly.pdbx_seq_one_letter_code
_entity_poly.pdbx_strand_id
1 'polypeptide(L)'
;MMSVVVRTITRIIFPLVLVFGGYVIMHGHLTPGGGFQGGAVAASAAALLLVAFGAPRLAGHKDWLSLLEDFGALAFLALAFLGIGVTFFRNVLAASGGLFGAPVPPGPNPGLLDSGGTVPLMNWAVGLKVIAGLGSVVVLFGLFGGRDDR
;
A
#
# COMPACT_ATOMS: atom_id res chain seq x y z
N MET A 1 -25.68 -12.09 11.21
CA MET A 1 -25.41 -10.64 11.21
C MET A 1 -24.47 -10.30 12.36
N MET A 2 -23.34 -9.65 12.09
CA MET A 2 -22.44 -9.20 13.17
C MET A 2 -23.09 -8.18 14.09
N SER A 3 -22.69 -8.17 15.38
CA SER A 3 -23.24 -7.29 16.40
C SER A 3 -23.03 -5.80 16.07
N VAL A 4 -23.86 -4.94 16.64
CA VAL A 4 -23.72 -3.47 16.49
C VAL A 4 -22.36 -3.01 16.98
N VAL A 5 -21.86 -3.62 18.07
CA VAL A 5 -20.55 -3.29 18.66
C VAL A 5 -19.42 -3.52 17.65
N VAL A 6 -19.38 -4.68 16.97
CA VAL A 6 -18.35 -4.98 15.94
C VAL A 6 -18.38 -3.96 14.82
N ARG A 7 -19.57 -3.60 14.32
CA ARG A 7 -19.69 -2.62 13.25
C ARG A 7 -19.24 -1.22 13.66
N THR A 8 -19.58 -0.80 14.87
CA THR A 8 -19.18 0.52 15.38
C THR A 8 -17.68 0.60 15.57
N ILE A 9 -17.07 -0.41 16.20
CA ILE A 9 -15.62 -0.49 16.40
C ILE A 9 -14.90 -0.50 15.05
N THR A 10 -15.36 -1.30 14.09
CA THR A 10 -14.76 -1.34 12.75
C THR A 10 -14.79 0.03 12.06
N ARG A 11 -15.89 0.79 12.16
CA ARG A 11 -15.97 2.13 11.58
C ARG A 11 -14.96 3.11 12.17
N ILE A 12 -14.62 2.95 13.44
CA ILE A 12 -13.63 3.80 14.11
C ILE A 12 -12.20 3.35 13.77
N ILE A 13 -11.93 2.05 13.81
CA ILE A 13 -10.58 1.51 13.60
C ILE A 13 -10.17 1.55 12.12
N PHE A 14 -11.10 1.31 11.20
CA PHE A 14 -10.83 1.28 9.76
C PHE A 14 -10.00 2.48 9.24
N PRO A 15 -10.43 3.75 9.46
CA PRO A 15 -9.66 4.90 9.00
C PRO A 15 -8.29 5.00 9.68
N LEU A 16 -8.17 4.61 10.96
CA LEU A 16 -6.90 4.63 11.68
C LEU A 16 -5.90 3.64 11.08
N VAL A 17 -6.35 2.44 10.72
CA VAL A 17 -5.52 1.42 10.05
C VAL A 17 -5.06 1.91 8.68
N LEU A 18 -5.94 2.55 7.91
CA LEU A 18 -5.56 3.13 6.61
C LEU A 18 -4.52 4.25 6.76
N VAL A 19 -4.71 5.17 7.69
CA VAL A 19 -3.77 6.26 7.95
C VAL A 19 -2.42 5.70 8.40
N PHE A 20 -2.42 4.70 9.29
CA PHE A 20 -1.18 4.06 9.74
C PHE A 20 -0.47 3.30 8.62
N GLY A 21 -1.20 2.56 7.79
CA GLY A 21 -0.64 1.91 6.61
C GLY A 21 -0.01 2.91 5.64
N GLY A 22 -0.70 4.01 5.35
CA GLY A 22 -0.19 5.11 4.54
C GLY A 22 1.08 5.74 5.14
N TYR A 23 1.08 5.97 6.46
CA TYR A 23 2.27 6.45 7.17
C TYR A 23 3.47 5.52 6.96
N VAL A 24 3.30 4.20 7.14
CA VAL A 24 4.38 3.21 6.95
C VAL A 24 4.90 3.22 5.51
N ILE A 25 4.02 3.34 4.50
CA ILE A 25 4.42 3.45 3.09
C ILE A 25 5.28 4.69 2.86
N MET A 26 4.82 5.85 3.37
CA MET A 26 5.51 7.13 3.16
C MET A 26 6.87 7.19 3.86
N HIS A 27 7.00 6.58 5.03
CA HIS A 27 8.24 6.58 5.81
C HIS A 27 9.16 5.39 5.52
N GLY A 28 8.81 4.54 4.56
CA GLY A 28 9.54 3.31 4.27
C GLY A 28 10.99 3.47 3.78
N HIS A 29 11.42 4.67 3.46
CA HIS A 29 12.81 5.00 3.15
C HIS A 29 13.59 5.58 4.36
N LEU A 30 12.90 5.86 5.47
CA LEU A 30 13.47 6.44 6.68
C LEU A 30 13.46 5.48 7.87
N THR A 31 12.48 4.58 7.91
CA THR A 31 12.24 3.68 9.05
C THR A 31 12.06 2.24 8.54
N PRO A 32 12.27 1.23 9.41
CA PRO A 32 11.91 -0.15 9.09
C PRO A 32 10.44 -0.23 8.67
N GLY A 33 10.19 -0.75 7.48
CA GLY A 33 8.86 -0.80 6.86
C GLY A 33 8.98 -0.65 5.35
N GLY A 34 7.98 -0.05 4.75
CA GLY A 34 7.96 0.25 3.32
C GLY A 34 6.64 -0.08 2.65
N GLY A 35 6.66 -0.12 1.31
CA GLY A 35 5.47 -0.32 0.51
C GLY A 35 4.72 -1.62 0.84
N PHE A 36 5.44 -2.73 0.99
CA PHE A 36 4.81 -4.03 1.28
C PHE A 36 4.16 -4.05 2.67
N GLN A 37 4.90 -3.70 3.72
CA GLN A 37 4.40 -3.74 5.10
C GLN A 37 3.24 -2.77 5.30
N GLY A 38 3.39 -1.53 4.85
CA GLY A 38 2.32 -0.54 4.92
C GLY A 38 1.11 -0.92 4.07
N GLY A 39 1.35 -1.52 2.89
CA GLY A 39 0.30 -2.05 2.04
C GLY A 39 -0.47 -3.19 2.70
N ALA A 40 0.22 -4.14 3.37
CA ALA A 40 -0.41 -5.22 4.12
C ALA A 40 -1.24 -4.71 5.30
N VAL A 41 -0.72 -3.73 6.04
CA VAL A 41 -1.48 -3.06 7.11
C VAL A 41 -2.74 -2.41 6.55
N ALA A 42 -2.64 -1.63 5.48
CA ALA A 42 -3.80 -1.00 4.86
C ALA A 42 -4.80 -2.04 4.30
N ALA A 43 -4.33 -3.14 3.71
CA ALA A 43 -5.19 -4.24 3.24
C ALA A 43 -5.93 -4.96 4.38
N SER A 44 -5.37 -5.00 5.60
CA SER A 44 -6.08 -5.55 6.76
C SER A 44 -7.37 -4.80 7.10
N ALA A 45 -7.46 -3.52 6.70
CA ALA A 45 -8.69 -2.75 6.80
C ALA A 45 -9.82 -3.35 5.94
N ALA A 46 -9.51 -3.93 4.76
CA ALA A 46 -10.50 -4.65 3.96
C ALA A 46 -11.01 -5.90 4.68
N ALA A 47 -10.13 -6.62 5.40
CA ALA A 47 -10.53 -7.75 6.22
C ALA A 47 -11.48 -7.34 7.36
N LEU A 48 -11.22 -6.21 8.02
CA LEU A 48 -12.14 -5.64 9.02
C LEU A 48 -13.51 -5.34 8.44
N LEU A 49 -13.56 -4.73 7.25
CA LEU A 49 -14.83 -4.45 6.57
C LEU A 49 -15.56 -5.75 6.17
N LEU A 50 -14.82 -6.74 5.67
CA LEU A 50 -15.38 -8.04 5.31
C LEU A 50 -16.08 -8.71 6.52
N VAL A 51 -15.38 -8.78 7.64
CA VAL A 51 -15.89 -9.38 8.87
C VAL A 51 -17.11 -8.61 9.39
N ALA A 52 -17.05 -7.28 9.41
CA ALA A 52 -18.10 -6.46 10.00
C ALA A 52 -19.36 -6.33 9.13
N PHE A 53 -19.20 -6.26 7.81
CA PHE A 53 -20.27 -5.90 6.86
C PHE A 53 -20.58 -6.98 5.82
N GLY A 54 -19.73 -7.99 5.70
CA GLY A 54 -19.86 -9.12 4.78
C GLY A 54 -19.34 -8.84 3.35
N ALA A 55 -19.07 -9.91 2.62
CA ALA A 55 -18.49 -9.90 1.29
C ALA A 55 -19.29 -9.15 0.21
N PRO A 56 -20.63 -9.19 0.16
CA PRO A 56 -21.38 -8.57 -0.92
C PRO A 56 -21.12 -7.06 -1.09
N ARG A 57 -20.79 -6.36 0.01
CA ARG A 57 -20.48 -4.93 -0.05
C ARG A 57 -19.13 -4.61 -0.70
N LEU A 58 -18.18 -5.54 -0.62
CA LEU A 58 -16.86 -5.37 -1.19
C LEU A 58 -16.75 -5.93 -2.62
N ALA A 59 -17.64 -6.84 -2.99
CA ALA A 59 -17.62 -7.52 -4.29
C ALA A 59 -17.68 -6.55 -5.50
N GLY A 60 -18.43 -5.45 -5.39
CA GLY A 60 -18.53 -4.43 -6.43
C GLY A 60 -17.25 -3.63 -6.70
N HIS A 61 -16.22 -3.77 -5.86
CA HIS A 61 -14.96 -3.05 -6.01
C HIS A 61 -13.83 -3.91 -6.60
N LYS A 62 -14.12 -5.16 -7.00
CA LYS A 62 -13.11 -6.11 -7.48
C LYS A 62 -12.35 -5.59 -8.71
N ASP A 63 -13.05 -5.02 -9.69
CA ASP A 63 -12.45 -4.54 -10.92
C ASP A 63 -11.52 -3.34 -10.65
N TRP A 64 -11.91 -2.46 -9.75
CA TRP A 64 -11.05 -1.36 -9.30
C TRP A 64 -9.80 -1.84 -8.56
N LEU A 65 -9.92 -2.87 -7.73
CA LEU A 65 -8.77 -3.46 -7.04
C LEU A 65 -7.80 -4.07 -8.05
N SER A 66 -8.30 -4.79 -9.06
CA SER A 66 -7.45 -5.33 -10.12
C SER A 66 -6.72 -4.23 -10.90
N LEU A 67 -7.43 -3.17 -11.29
CA LEU A 67 -6.82 -2.03 -11.98
C LEU A 67 -5.73 -1.34 -11.13
N LEU A 68 -5.96 -1.17 -9.83
CA LEU A 68 -4.99 -0.59 -8.92
C LEU A 68 -3.76 -1.49 -8.74
N GLU A 69 -3.96 -2.81 -8.72
CA GLU A 69 -2.87 -3.78 -8.64
C GLU A 69 -1.98 -3.70 -9.87
N ASP A 70 -2.58 -3.70 -11.07
CA ASP A 70 -1.88 -3.61 -12.35
C ASP A 70 -1.15 -2.27 -12.47
N PHE A 71 -1.81 -1.18 -12.10
CA PHE A 71 -1.20 0.15 -12.09
C PHE A 71 0.02 0.22 -11.16
N GLY A 72 -0.07 -0.33 -9.94
CA GLY A 72 1.05 -0.40 -9.01
C GLY A 72 2.23 -1.19 -9.56
N ALA A 73 1.97 -2.33 -10.22
CA ALA A 73 3.00 -3.14 -10.87
C ALA A 73 3.67 -2.39 -12.03
N LEU A 74 2.87 -1.77 -12.90
CA LEU A 74 3.38 -0.99 -14.03
C LEU A 74 4.18 0.22 -13.58
N ALA A 75 3.71 0.95 -12.56
CA ALA A 75 4.43 2.08 -11.99
C ALA A 75 5.80 1.67 -11.43
N PHE A 76 5.87 0.54 -10.70
CA PHE A 76 7.13 0.02 -10.20
C PHE A 76 8.09 -0.36 -11.34
N LEU A 77 7.56 -1.03 -12.38
CA LEU A 77 8.33 -1.39 -13.57
C LEU A 77 8.82 -0.14 -14.32
N ALA A 78 7.98 0.87 -14.49
CA ALA A 78 8.36 2.13 -15.12
C ALA A 78 9.52 2.82 -14.37
N LEU A 79 9.50 2.80 -13.03
CA LEU A 79 10.60 3.32 -12.22
C LEU A 79 11.91 2.55 -12.44
N ALA A 80 11.84 1.23 -12.74
CA ALA A 80 13.03 0.44 -13.07
C ALA A 80 13.72 0.94 -14.34
N PHE A 81 12.96 1.45 -15.29
CA PHE A 81 13.48 1.92 -16.59
C PHE A 81 14.00 3.36 -16.57
N LEU A 82 13.81 4.14 -15.52
CA LEU A 82 14.30 5.54 -15.45
C LEU A 82 15.81 5.67 -15.66
N GLY A 83 16.58 4.64 -15.40
CA GLY A 83 18.03 4.65 -15.57
C GLY A 83 18.55 3.76 -16.70
N ILE A 84 17.72 3.34 -17.65
CA ILE A 84 18.02 2.30 -18.65
C ILE A 84 19.33 2.51 -19.45
N GLY A 85 19.78 3.73 -19.62
CA GLY A 85 21.06 4.02 -20.29
C GLY A 85 22.32 3.68 -19.47
N VAL A 86 22.18 3.38 -18.17
CA VAL A 86 23.29 3.10 -17.24
C VAL A 86 23.04 1.82 -16.46
N THR A 87 21.92 1.74 -15.73
CA THR A 87 21.52 0.54 -14.98
C THR A 87 20.03 0.61 -14.66
N PHE A 88 19.37 -0.56 -14.48
CA PHE A 88 18.02 -0.61 -13.94
C PHE A 88 17.97 -0.11 -12.49
N PHE A 89 16.83 0.46 -12.10
CA PHE A 89 16.59 1.03 -10.75
C PHE A 89 17.62 2.09 -10.33
N ARG A 90 18.24 2.79 -11.28
CA ARG A 90 19.11 3.92 -10.94
C ARG A 90 18.28 4.98 -10.21
N ASN A 91 18.78 5.41 -9.06
CA ASN A 91 18.16 6.49 -8.30
C ASN A 91 18.48 7.86 -8.92
N VAL A 92 17.76 8.20 -9.99
CA VAL A 92 17.99 9.43 -10.76
C VAL A 92 17.55 10.70 -10.02
N LEU A 93 16.71 10.58 -9.01
CA LEU A 93 16.18 11.70 -8.23
C LEU A 93 17.04 11.99 -6.98
N ALA A 94 17.92 11.09 -6.59
CA ALA A 94 18.75 11.29 -5.39
C ALA A 94 19.62 12.53 -5.54
N ALA A 95 19.59 13.41 -4.54
CA ALA A 95 20.34 14.68 -4.48
C ALA A 95 20.08 15.62 -5.68
N SER A 96 18.96 15.47 -6.38
CA SER A 96 18.60 16.34 -7.53
C SER A 96 18.04 17.71 -7.09
N GLY A 97 17.67 17.87 -5.81
CA GLY A 97 16.97 19.07 -5.30
C GLY A 97 15.50 19.13 -5.71
N GLY A 98 14.98 18.14 -6.46
CA GLY A 98 13.59 18.02 -6.85
C GLY A 98 12.77 17.15 -5.88
N LEU A 99 11.68 16.58 -6.36
CA LEU A 99 10.79 15.69 -5.58
C LEU A 99 11.59 14.52 -4.98
N PHE A 100 11.56 14.37 -3.66
CA PHE A 100 12.36 13.43 -2.88
C PHE A 100 13.88 13.52 -3.11
N GLY A 101 14.35 14.62 -3.69
CA GLY A 101 15.75 14.84 -4.05
C GLY A 101 16.55 15.63 -3.03
N ALA A 102 16.06 15.84 -1.81
CA ALA A 102 16.79 16.56 -0.77
C ALA A 102 18.12 15.84 -0.44
N PRO A 103 19.26 16.54 -0.45
CA PRO A 103 20.54 15.95 -0.08
C PRO A 103 20.54 15.63 1.43
N VAL A 104 20.97 14.42 1.76
CA VAL A 104 21.12 13.99 3.16
C VAL A 104 22.60 14.06 3.52
N PRO A 105 23.01 14.83 4.55
CA PRO A 105 24.40 14.90 4.97
C PRO A 105 24.89 13.53 5.48
N PRO A 106 26.18 13.18 5.25
CA PRO A 106 26.73 11.94 5.75
C PRO A 106 26.73 11.91 7.30
N GLY A 107 26.45 10.74 7.87
CA GLY A 107 26.41 10.54 9.32
C GLY A 107 25.15 9.84 9.80
N PRO A 108 24.93 9.74 11.11
CA PRO A 108 23.75 9.07 11.70
C PRO A 108 22.50 9.96 11.58
N ASN A 109 22.16 10.36 10.36
CA ASN A 109 20.99 11.16 10.04
C ASN A 109 19.88 10.24 9.51
N PRO A 110 18.66 10.25 10.10
CA PRO A 110 17.55 9.46 9.61
C PRO A 110 17.06 9.86 8.21
N GLY A 111 17.56 10.98 7.67
CA GLY A 111 17.07 11.57 6.43
C GLY A 111 15.87 12.49 6.64
N LEU A 112 15.43 13.08 5.55
CA LEU A 112 14.25 13.94 5.49
C LEU A 112 13.14 13.19 4.74
N LEU A 113 11.89 13.53 5.00
CA LEU A 113 10.75 12.95 4.29
C LEU A 113 10.85 13.19 2.77
N ASP A 114 11.43 14.32 2.37
CA ASP A 114 11.70 14.68 0.97
C ASP A 114 13.09 14.21 0.49
N SER A 115 13.56 13.07 0.98
CA SER A 115 14.82 12.46 0.59
C SER A 115 14.61 11.04 0.05
N GLY A 116 15.68 10.40 -0.43
CA GLY A 116 15.64 9.02 -0.91
C GLY A 116 15.41 8.85 -2.41
N GLY A 117 15.12 9.93 -3.12
CA GLY A 117 15.00 9.94 -4.58
C GLY A 117 13.85 9.08 -5.11
N THR A 118 14.16 8.03 -5.88
CA THR A 118 13.14 7.12 -6.45
C THR A 118 12.60 6.11 -5.44
N VAL A 119 13.24 5.90 -4.29
CA VAL A 119 12.84 4.88 -3.30
C VAL A 119 11.44 5.13 -2.71
N PRO A 120 11.06 6.36 -2.29
CA PRO A 120 9.69 6.65 -1.87
C PRO A 120 8.65 6.33 -2.95
N LEU A 121 8.93 6.65 -4.21
CA LEU A 121 8.01 6.34 -5.32
C LEU A 121 7.85 4.82 -5.52
N MET A 122 8.93 4.06 -5.38
CA MET A 122 8.87 2.59 -5.39
C MET A 122 8.02 2.06 -4.23
N ASN A 123 8.15 2.63 -3.03
CA ASN A 123 7.32 2.25 -1.88
C ASN A 123 5.83 2.52 -2.14
N TRP A 124 5.49 3.64 -2.78
CA TRP A 124 4.11 3.94 -3.16
C TRP A 124 3.56 2.95 -4.17
N ALA A 125 4.33 2.64 -5.22
CA ALA A 125 3.93 1.68 -6.25
C ALA A 125 3.70 0.28 -5.66
N VAL A 126 4.62 -0.20 -4.81
CA VAL A 126 4.48 -1.48 -4.10
C VAL A 126 3.32 -1.44 -3.12
N GLY A 127 3.18 -0.36 -2.34
CA GLY A 127 2.08 -0.19 -1.39
C GLY A 127 0.71 -0.29 -2.06
N LEU A 128 0.54 0.41 -3.18
CA LEU A 128 -0.69 0.37 -3.97
C LEU A 128 -0.99 -1.06 -4.48
N LYS A 129 0.02 -1.73 -5.07
CA LYS A 129 -0.12 -3.11 -5.52
C LYS A 129 -0.51 -4.05 -4.39
N VAL A 130 0.13 -3.94 -3.23
CA VAL A 130 -0.11 -4.83 -2.08
C VAL A 130 -1.49 -4.59 -1.47
N ILE A 131 -1.92 -3.33 -1.32
CA ILE A 131 -3.28 -3.00 -0.84
C ILE A 131 -4.31 -3.64 -1.76
N ALA A 132 -4.15 -3.48 -3.06
CA ALA A 132 -5.09 -3.98 -4.05
C ALA A 132 -5.07 -5.52 -4.13
N GLY A 133 -3.89 -6.14 -4.21
CA GLY A 133 -3.74 -7.59 -4.32
C GLY A 133 -4.23 -8.32 -3.08
N LEU A 134 -3.78 -7.95 -1.88
CA LEU A 134 -4.26 -8.56 -0.64
C LEU A 134 -5.73 -8.23 -0.38
N GLY A 135 -6.19 -7.02 -0.71
CA GLY A 135 -7.59 -6.65 -0.66
C GLY A 135 -8.46 -7.56 -1.54
N SER A 136 -8.02 -7.83 -2.77
CA SER A 136 -8.69 -8.74 -3.70
C SER A 136 -8.77 -10.16 -3.16
N VAL A 137 -7.67 -10.68 -2.60
CA VAL A 137 -7.63 -12.00 -1.96
C VAL A 137 -8.64 -12.09 -0.82
N VAL A 138 -8.69 -11.10 0.06
CA VAL A 138 -9.64 -11.04 1.19
C VAL A 138 -11.08 -11.05 0.69
N VAL A 139 -11.40 -10.26 -0.35
CA VAL A 139 -12.75 -10.21 -0.94
C VAL A 139 -13.12 -11.56 -1.55
N LEU A 140 -12.21 -12.19 -2.29
CA LEU A 140 -12.44 -13.51 -2.88
C LEU A 140 -12.71 -14.58 -1.82
N PHE A 141 -11.91 -14.65 -0.76
CA PHE A 141 -12.16 -15.59 0.35
C PHE A 141 -13.53 -15.37 1.00
N GLY A 142 -13.94 -14.11 1.16
CA GLY A 142 -15.26 -13.80 1.71
C GLY A 142 -16.41 -14.23 0.79
N LEU A 143 -16.23 -14.17 -0.52
CA LEU A 143 -17.25 -14.58 -1.49
C LEU A 143 -17.38 -16.10 -1.62
N PHE A 144 -16.28 -16.82 -1.55
CA PHE A 144 -16.26 -18.27 -1.73
C PHE A 144 -16.44 -19.01 -0.40
N GLY A 145 -15.91 -18.51 0.72
CA GLY A 145 -16.02 -19.14 2.04
C GLY A 145 -17.44 -19.17 2.61
N GLY A 146 -18.36 -18.34 2.11
CA GLY A 146 -19.79 -18.38 2.52
C GLY A 146 -20.68 -19.31 1.68
N ARG A 147 -20.12 -20.11 0.78
CA ARG A 147 -20.89 -21.01 -0.11
C ARG A 147 -21.14 -22.41 0.46
N ASP A 148 -20.36 -22.83 1.45
CA ASP A 148 -20.46 -24.19 2.01
C ASP A 148 -21.56 -24.34 3.07
N ASP A 149 -22.21 -23.25 3.50
CA ASP A 149 -23.29 -23.28 4.52
C ASP A 149 -24.71 -23.23 3.94
N ARG A 150 -24.93 -23.72 2.70
CA ARG A 150 -26.28 -23.82 2.12
C ARG A 150 -26.58 -25.23 1.63
#